data_42b6124e56664a226c2ffd10c7ebb670
#
_entry.id   42b6124e56664a226c2ffd10c7ebb670
#
_cell.length_a   1.000
_cell.length_b   1.000
_cell.length_c   1.000
_cell.angle_alpha   90.00
_cell.angle_beta   90.00
_cell.angle_gamma   90.00
#
_symmetry.space_group_name_H-M   'P 1'
#
loop_
_entity.id
_entity.type
_entity.pdbx_description
1 polymer ?
#
loop_
_entity_poly.entity_id
_entity_poly.type
_entity_poly.pdbx_seq_one_letter_code
_entity_poly.pdbx_strand_id
1 'polypeptide(L)'
;MYHFQFPQNEAAFIHRNGRTARMKSNGSSYLLVNKEDHVPDYLSLTPKEFKLSDVQSAPTVSPWITIYFSGGKKDKINKIDIVGFLSQKGGLGKDDIGLIIVQDFSTHVAVKRKNIQALLEKIKPEKVKGKKLKIEISR
;
A
#
# COMPACT_ATOMS: atom_id res chain seq x y z
N MET A 1 14.79 5.42 -5.86
CA MET A 1 15.09 3.99 -5.85
C MET A 1 15.83 3.63 -4.58
N TYR A 2 15.50 2.51 -3.93
CA TYR A 2 16.23 1.99 -2.77
C TYR A 2 16.81 0.62 -3.11
N HIS A 3 18.12 0.46 -2.93
CA HIS A 3 18.82 -0.81 -3.10
C HIS A 3 19.16 -1.38 -1.72
N PHE A 4 18.51 -2.48 -1.34
CA PHE A 4 18.77 -3.21 -0.09
C PHE A 4 19.98 -4.15 -0.20
N GLN A 5 20.37 -4.48 -1.42
CA GLN A 5 21.54 -5.28 -1.76
C GLN A 5 22.16 -4.74 -3.02
N PHE A 6 23.49 -4.76 -3.08
CA PHE A 6 24.21 -4.38 -4.28
C PHE A 6 23.83 -5.28 -5.46
N PRO A 7 23.54 -4.72 -6.63
CA PRO A 7 23.45 -5.49 -7.86
C PRO A 7 24.75 -6.21 -8.16
N GLN A 8 24.70 -7.38 -8.80
CA GLN A 8 25.86 -8.20 -9.09
C GLN A 8 26.87 -7.54 -10.01
N ASN A 9 26.43 -6.61 -10.85
CA ASN A 9 27.26 -5.88 -11.82
C ASN A 9 26.67 -4.52 -12.17
N GLU A 10 27.46 -3.71 -12.85
CA GLU A 10 27.13 -2.36 -13.27
C GLU A 10 25.88 -2.31 -14.17
N ALA A 11 25.74 -3.23 -15.13
CA ALA A 11 24.57 -3.28 -16.01
C ALA A 11 23.27 -3.46 -15.25
N ALA A 12 23.26 -4.33 -14.24
CA ALA A 12 22.10 -4.53 -13.37
C ALA A 12 21.81 -3.29 -12.51
N PHE A 13 22.85 -2.58 -12.07
CA PHE A 13 22.71 -1.33 -11.33
C PHE A 13 22.07 -0.23 -12.20
N ILE A 14 22.60 -0.02 -13.39
CA ILE A 14 22.05 0.94 -14.36
C ILE A 14 20.61 0.60 -14.71
N HIS A 15 20.31 -0.68 -14.97
CA HIS A 15 18.95 -1.12 -15.28
C HIS A 15 17.97 -0.84 -14.15
N ARG A 16 18.35 -1.14 -12.91
CA ARG A 16 17.49 -0.84 -11.75
C ARG A 16 17.28 0.66 -11.59
N ASN A 17 18.34 1.47 -11.72
CA ASN A 17 18.24 2.92 -11.63
C ASN A 17 17.39 3.52 -12.76
N GLY A 18 17.39 2.93 -13.93
CA GLY A 18 16.53 3.31 -15.05
C GLY A 18 15.02 3.16 -14.81
N ARG A 19 14.60 2.63 -13.64
CA ARG A 19 13.20 2.64 -13.20
C ARG A 19 12.83 3.90 -12.43
N THR A 20 13.78 4.76 -12.14
CA THR A 20 13.61 6.03 -11.43
C THR A 20 13.90 7.18 -12.39
N ALA A 21 13.20 8.27 -12.28
CA ALA A 21 13.41 9.47 -13.10
C ALA A 21 13.27 9.22 -14.60
N ARG A 22 12.18 8.63 -15.03
CA ARG A 22 11.90 8.42 -16.45
C ARG A 22 11.67 9.74 -17.17
N MET A 23 12.03 9.79 -18.46
CA MET A 23 11.91 10.94 -19.33
C MET A 23 12.83 12.10 -18.89
N LYS A 24 12.28 13.29 -18.61
CA LYS A 24 13.01 14.51 -18.24
C LYS A 24 13.03 14.79 -16.73
N SER A 25 12.69 13.81 -15.90
CA SER A 25 12.64 13.99 -14.45
C SER A 25 13.96 13.59 -13.77
N ASN A 26 14.30 14.26 -12.68
CA ASN A 26 15.41 13.88 -11.81
C ASN A 26 14.95 12.86 -10.78
N GLY A 27 15.83 11.97 -10.34
CA GLY A 27 15.54 10.98 -9.32
C GLY A 27 16.75 10.65 -8.48
N SER A 28 16.52 10.25 -7.24
CA SER A 28 17.57 9.84 -6.30
C SER A 28 17.59 8.34 -6.15
N SER A 29 18.79 7.78 -6.05
CA SER A 29 19.04 6.39 -5.75
C SER A 29 19.77 6.29 -4.41
N TYR A 30 19.27 5.45 -3.51
CA TYR A 30 19.80 5.23 -2.17
C TYR A 30 20.28 3.79 -2.05
N LEU A 31 21.48 3.63 -1.50
CA LEU A 31 22.07 2.33 -1.21
C LEU A 31 22.05 2.13 0.31
N LEU A 32 21.50 1.02 0.75
CA LEU A 32 21.57 0.59 2.13
C LEU A 32 22.81 -0.30 2.28
N VAL A 33 23.76 0.14 3.06
CA VAL A 33 25.07 -0.49 3.21
C VAL A 33 25.32 -0.75 4.68
N ASN A 34 25.68 -1.98 5.04
CA ASN A 34 26.20 -2.29 6.37
C ASN A 34 27.68 -1.88 6.48
N LYS A 35 28.19 -1.73 7.69
CA LYS A 35 29.59 -1.39 7.93
C LYS A 35 30.57 -2.42 7.36
N GLU A 36 30.14 -3.67 7.23
CA GLU A 36 30.95 -4.80 6.75
C GLU A 36 30.81 -5.03 5.25
N ASP A 37 29.88 -4.33 4.58
CA ASP A 37 29.66 -4.50 3.16
C ASP A 37 30.76 -3.82 2.35
N HIS A 38 31.33 -4.56 1.40
CA HIS A 38 32.27 -3.99 0.43
C HIS A 38 31.48 -3.28 -0.66
N VAL A 39 31.75 -1.98 -0.84
CA VAL A 39 31.14 -1.20 -1.92
C VAL A 39 31.76 -1.62 -3.25
N PRO A 40 30.97 -2.10 -4.23
CA PRO A 40 31.50 -2.58 -5.50
C PRO A 40 32.23 -1.49 -6.30
N ASP A 41 33.34 -1.85 -6.97
CA ASP A 41 34.17 -0.93 -7.75
C ASP A 41 33.44 -0.30 -8.95
N TYR A 42 32.38 -0.94 -9.45
CA TYR A 42 31.58 -0.36 -10.55
C TYR A 42 30.77 0.88 -10.13
N LEU A 43 30.68 1.18 -8.83
CA LEU A 43 30.13 2.44 -8.36
C LEU A 43 31.20 3.54 -8.49
N SER A 44 31.40 4.00 -9.72
CA SER A 44 32.39 5.01 -10.09
C SER A 44 32.20 6.37 -9.41
N LEU A 45 31.06 6.64 -8.85
CA LEU A 45 30.78 7.81 -8.01
C LEU A 45 30.70 7.36 -6.55
N THR A 46 31.62 7.87 -5.72
CA THR A 46 31.53 7.66 -4.28
C THR A 46 30.20 8.20 -3.78
N PRO A 47 29.27 7.32 -3.31
CA PRO A 47 27.98 7.78 -2.84
C PRO A 47 28.18 8.73 -1.67
N LYS A 48 27.44 9.85 -1.67
CA LYS A 48 27.45 10.73 -0.50
C LYS A 48 26.75 9.99 0.65
N GLU A 49 27.47 9.81 1.76
CA GLU A 49 26.91 9.22 2.96
C GLU A 49 25.73 10.08 3.46
N PHE A 50 24.57 9.46 3.57
CA PHE A 50 23.40 10.07 4.17
C PHE A 50 23.27 9.57 5.59
N LYS A 51 23.67 10.38 6.55
CA LYS A 51 23.48 10.08 7.98
C LYS A 51 22.00 10.28 8.30
N LEU A 52 21.33 9.20 8.68
CA LEU A 52 20.03 9.30 9.31
C LEU A 52 20.24 10.05 10.61
N SER A 53 19.76 11.28 10.71
CA SER A 53 19.60 11.94 12.01
C SER A 53 18.68 11.05 12.84
N ASP A 54 18.92 11.00 14.16
CA ASP A 54 18.05 10.28 15.10
C ASP A 54 16.63 10.80 14.97
N VAL A 55 15.89 10.21 14.02
CA VAL A 55 14.49 10.56 13.78
C VAL A 55 13.68 9.91 14.89
N GLN A 56 13.45 10.65 15.95
CA GLN A 56 12.62 10.23 17.08
C GLN A 56 11.11 10.17 16.73
N SER A 57 10.73 10.46 15.49
CA SER A 57 9.33 10.36 15.09
C SER A 57 8.99 8.94 14.71
N ALA A 58 8.02 8.35 15.40
CA ALA A 58 7.40 7.11 14.99
C ALA A 58 6.88 7.24 13.54
N PRO A 59 6.91 6.16 12.73
CA PRO A 59 6.36 6.18 11.39
C PRO A 59 4.94 6.72 11.40
N THR A 60 4.64 7.67 10.52
CA THR A 60 3.29 8.22 10.41
C THR A 60 2.33 7.10 10.01
N VAL A 61 1.35 6.84 10.86
CA VAL A 61 0.33 5.83 10.58
C VAL A 61 -0.49 6.29 9.38
N SER A 62 -0.65 5.44 8.38
CA SER A 62 -1.47 5.75 7.21
C SER A 62 -2.87 6.20 7.64
N PRO A 63 -3.42 7.29 7.08
CA PRO A 63 -4.81 7.71 7.31
C PRO A 63 -5.82 6.72 6.72
N TRP A 64 -5.37 5.78 5.92
CA TRP A 64 -6.18 4.73 5.30
C TRP A 64 -5.96 3.38 5.97
N ILE A 65 -7.02 2.57 5.97
CA ILE A 65 -6.96 1.17 6.41
C ILE A 65 -7.74 0.32 5.43
N THR A 66 -7.31 -0.91 5.21
CA THR A 66 -7.99 -1.81 4.27
C THR A 66 -8.96 -2.70 5.01
N ILE A 67 -10.20 -2.76 4.52
CA ILE A 67 -11.23 -3.72 4.94
C ILE A 67 -11.29 -4.84 3.92
N TYR A 68 -11.34 -6.07 4.42
CA TYR A 68 -11.54 -7.30 3.67
C TYR A 68 -12.99 -7.74 3.74
N PHE A 69 -13.54 -8.17 2.62
CA PHE A 69 -14.84 -8.83 2.48
C PHE A 69 -14.64 -10.23 1.87
N SER A 70 -15.24 -11.27 2.46
CA SER A 70 -15.19 -12.64 1.94
C SER A 70 -16.20 -12.85 0.80
N GLY A 71 -16.17 -12.00 -0.21
CA GLY A 71 -17.02 -12.08 -1.38
C GLY A 71 -16.50 -11.21 -2.51
N GLY A 72 -16.68 -11.67 -3.74
CA GLY A 72 -16.13 -11.06 -4.93
C GLY A 72 -16.96 -11.28 -6.18
N LYS A 73 -16.31 -11.29 -7.35
CA LYS A 73 -16.96 -11.42 -8.66
C LYS A 73 -17.81 -12.70 -8.76
N LYS A 74 -17.35 -13.82 -8.23
CA LYS A 74 -18.09 -15.09 -8.21
C LYS A 74 -19.38 -15.02 -7.37
N ASP A 75 -19.41 -14.10 -6.42
CA ASP A 75 -20.60 -13.77 -5.63
C ASP A 75 -21.49 -12.70 -6.30
N LYS A 76 -21.15 -12.29 -7.52
CA LYS A 76 -21.80 -11.20 -8.26
C LYS A 76 -21.69 -9.84 -7.55
N ILE A 77 -20.60 -9.65 -6.80
CA ILE A 77 -20.29 -8.39 -6.12
C ILE A 77 -19.38 -7.57 -7.04
N ASN A 78 -19.70 -6.30 -7.18
CA ASN A 78 -18.92 -5.33 -7.91
C ASN A 78 -18.57 -4.10 -7.06
N LYS A 79 -17.79 -3.17 -7.60
CA LYS A 79 -17.37 -1.96 -6.89
C LYS A 79 -18.55 -1.10 -6.43
N ILE A 80 -19.59 -0.98 -7.26
CA ILE A 80 -20.76 -0.14 -6.98
C ILE A 80 -21.54 -0.72 -5.80
N ASP A 81 -21.69 -2.04 -5.73
CA ASP A 81 -22.36 -2.72 -4.61
C ASP A 81 -21.64 -2.41 -3.27
N ILE A 82 -20.33 -2.40 -3.28
CA ILE A 82 -19.51 -2.12 -2.09
C ILE A 82 -19.60 -0.64 -1.71
N VAL A 83 -19.51 0.28 -2.69
CA VAL A 83 -19.68 1.72 -2.42
C VAL A 83 -21.06 1.99 -1.81
N GLY A 84 -22.13 1.46 -2.45
CA GLY A 84 -23.50 1.61 -1.96
C GLY A 84 -23.67 1.06 -0.55
N PHE A 85 -23.11 -0.13 -0.28
CA PHE A 85 -23.15 -0.75 1.04
C PHE A 85 -22.45 0.11 2.11
N LEU A 86 -21.23 0.55 1.85
CA LEU A 86 -20.47 1.36 2.79
C LEU A 86 -21.10 2.73 3.04
N SER A 87 -21.70 3.34 2.00
CA SER A 87 -22.38 4.62 2.17
C SER A 87 -23.70 4.49 2.92
N GLN A 88 -24.55 3.51 2.56
CA GLN A 88 -25.87 3.36 3.15
C GLN A 88 -25.84 2.73 4.55
N LYS A 89 -25.05 1.68 4.75
CA LYS A 89 -24.95 0.94 6.00
C LYS A 89 -23.83 1.45 6.91
N GLY A 90 -22.70 1.83 6.30
CA GLY A 90 -21.54 2.37 7.02
C GLY A 90 -21.64 3.87 7.32
N GLY A 91 -22.43 4.61 6.56
CA GLY A 91 -22.52 6.07 6.67
C GLY A 91 -21.27 6.79 6.17
N LEU A 92 -20.50 6.16 5.27
CA LEU A 92 -19.28 6.76 4.71
C LEU A 92 -19.60 7.71 3.56
N GLY A 93 -18.94 8.86 3.56
CA GLY A 93 -18.92 9.79 2.43
C GLY A 93 -18.02 9.29 1.29
N LYS A 94 -18.16 9.91 0.12
CA LYS A 94 -17.34 9.58 -1.05
C LYS A 94 -15.84 9.71 -0.78
N ASP A 95 -15.44 10.71 0.00
CA ASP A 95 -14.05 11.00 0.33
C ASP A 95 -13.46 10.07 1.43
N ASP A 96 -14.32 9.24 2.04
CA ASP A 96 -13.91 8.27 3.06
C ASP A 96 -13.66 6.88 2.48
N ILE A 97 -14.00 6.68 1.20
CA ILE A 97 -13.83 5.42 0.46
C ILE A 97 -12.75 5.64 -0.59
N GLY A 98 -11.66 4.89 -0.49
CA GLY A 98 -10.55 4.94 -1.44
C GLY A 98 -10.58 3.81 -2.46
N LEU A 99 -9.42 3.23 -2.73
CA LEU A 99 -9.27 2.16 -3.73
C LEU A 99 -10.09 0.92 -3.35
N ILE A 100 -10.86 0.41 -4.33
CA ILE A 100 -11.61 -0.84 -4.23
C ILE A 100 -11.08 -1.83 -5.24
N ILE A 101 -10.65 -2.99 -4.76
CA ILE A 101 -10.18 -4.11 -5.56
C ILE A 101 -11.12 -5.29 -5.33
N VAL A 102 -11.87 -5.67 -6.37
CA VAL A 102 -12.76 -6.83 -6.36
C VAL A 102 -12.07 -7.98 -7.08
N GLN A 103 -11.75 -9.02 -6.34
CA GLN A 103 -11.22 -10.30 -6.82
C GLN A 103 -12.33 -11.31 -7.04
N ASP A 104 -11.98 -12.55 -7.39
CA ASP A 104 -12.99 -13.58 -7.67
C ASP A 104 -13.81 -13.95 -6.42
N PHE A 105 -13.14 -14.12 -5.27
CA PHE A 105 -13.76 -14.58 -4.02
C PHE A 105 -13.61 -13.60 -2.86
N SER A 106 -13.00 -12.45 -3.08
CA SER A 106 -12.78 -11.45 -2.05
C SER A 106 -12.81 -10.03 -2.59
N THR A 107 -13.03 -9.08 -1.68
CA THR A 107 -12.96 -7.65 -2.00
C THR A 107 -12.16 -6.94 -0.93
N HIS A 108 -11.27 -6.06 -1.35
CA HIS A 108 -10.46 -5.20 -0.49
C HIS A 108 -10.81 -3.75 -0.75
N VAL A 109 -11.04 -3.01 0.32
CA VAL A 109 -11.46 -1.60 0.24
C VAL A 109 -10.63 -0.76 1.18
N ALA A 110 -9.99 0.27 0.66
CA ALA A 110 -9.37 1.29 1.49
C ALA A 110 -10.45 2.24 2.04
N VAL A 111 -10.48 2.43 3.35
CA VAL A 111 -11.35 3.41 4.01
C VAL A 111 -10.52 4.29 4.94
N LYS A 112 -10.99 5.50 5.23
CA LYS A 112 -10.33 6.34 6.23
C LYS A 112 -10.32 5.64 7.58
N ARG A 113 -9.16 5.65 8.24
CA ARG A 113 -8.95 5.00 9.56
C ARG A 113 -9.82 5.58 10.66
N LYS A 114 -10.27 6.83 10.51
CA LYS A 114 -11.11 7.51 11.49
C LYS A 114 -12.38 6.69 11.76
N ASN A 115 -12.61 6.35 13.01
CA ASN A 115 -13.79 5.61 13.49
C ASN A 115 -13.97 4.19 12.90
N ILE A 116 -12.88 3.52 12.51
CA ILE A 116 -12.94 2.17 11.89
C ILE A 116 -13.69 1.15 12.74
N GLN A 117 -13.55 1.19 14.07
CA GLN A 117 -14.24 0.25 14.97
C GLN A 117 -15.76 0.44 14.91
N ALA A 118 -16.23 1.67 15.03
CA ALA A 118 -17.65 1.99 14.92
C ALA A 118 -18.24 1.64 13.54
N LEU A 119 -17.43 1.82 12.47
CA LEU A 119 -17.81 1.37 11.13
C LEU A 119 -18.00 -0.14 11.08
N LEU A 120 -17.02 -0.91 11.58
CA LEU A 120 -17.10 -2.38 11.57
C LEU A 120 -18.27 -2.91 12.38
N GLU A 121 -18.58 -2.32 13.52
CA GLU A 121 -19.75 -2.69 14.33
C GLU A 121 -21.06 -2.51 13.56
N LYS A 122 -21.17 -1.44 12.78
CA LYS A 122 -22.36 -1.18 11.96
C LYS A 122 -22.49 -2.15 10.79
N ILE A 123 -21.38 -2.43 10.07
CA ILE A 123 -21.44 -3.16 8.80
C ILE A 123 -21.33 -4.70 8.96
N LYS A 124 -20.67 -5.21 10.01
CA LYS A 124 -20.54 -6.67 10.23
C LYS A 124 -21.85 -7.45 10.29
N PRO A 125 -22.93 -6.95 10.95
CA PRO A 125 -24.22 -7.67 10.98
C PRO A 125 -24.97 -7.60 9.65
N GLU A 126 -24.64 -6.67 8.79
CA GLU A 126 -25.35 -6.35 7.56
C GLU A 126 -25.03 -7.30 6.41
N LYS A 127 -25.94 -7.38 5.43
CA LYS A 127 -25.78 -8.19 4.24
C LYS A 127 -25.38 -7.31 3.04
N VAL A 128 -24.37 -7.74 2.31
CA VAL A 128 -24.00 -7.14 1.03
C VAL A 128 -24.78 -7.87 -0.07
N LYS A 129 -25.67 -7.17 -0.76
CA LYS A 129 -26.48 -7.76 -1.85
C LYS A 129 -27.21 -9.05 -1.42
N GLY A 130 -27.76 -9.05 -0.21
CA GLY A 130 -28.48 -10.20 0.37
C GLY A 130 -27.58 -11.31 0.94
N LYS A 131 -26.27 -11.26 0.76
CA LYS A 131 -25.31 -12.24 1.26
C LYS A 131 -24.65 -11.77 2.55
N LYS A 132 -24.52 -12.65 3.53
CA LYS A 132 -23.73 -12.39 4.73
C LYS A 132 -22.27 -12.69 4.44
N LEU A 133 -21.42 -11.68 4.48
CA LEU A 133 -19.99 -11.79 4.23
C LEU A 133 -19.22 -11.64 5.55
N LYS A 134 -18.06 -12.29 5.63
CA LYS A 134 -17.08 -11.99 6.67
C LYS A 134 -16.44 -10.64 6.34
N ILE A 135 -16.46 -9.71 7.28
CA ILE A 135 -15.92 -8.37 7.13
C ILE A 135 -14.92 -8.12 8.25
N GLU A 136 -13.68 -7.82 7.91
CA GLU A 136 -12.60 -7.60 8.88
C GLU A 136 -11.55 -6.63 8.36
N ILE A 137 -10.69 -6.14 9.25
CA ILE A 137 -9.50 -5.38 8.84
C ILE A 137 -8.54 -6.37 8.14
N SER A 138 -8.08 -6.01 6.94
CA SER A 138 -7.04 -6.76 6.25
C SER A 138 -5.72 -6.63 7.01
N ARG A 139 -5.10 -7.76 7.30
CA ARG A 139 -3.77 -7.83 7.92
C ARG A 139 -2.70 -7.88 6.85
#